data_d4c94fe2ed76efc2b1f4f7ead7a508ff
#
_entry.id   d4c94fe2ed76efc2b1f4f7ead7a508ff
#
_cell.length_a   1.000
_cell.length_b   1.000
_cell.length_c   1.000
_cell.angle_alpha   90.00
_cell.angle_beta   90.00
_cell.angle_gamma   90.00
#
_symmetry.space_group_name_H-M   'P 1'
#
loop_
_entity.id
_entity.type
_entity.pdbx_description
1 polymer ?
#
loop_
_entity_poly.entity_id
_entity_poly.type
_entity_poly.pdbx_seq_one_letter_code
_entity_poly.pdbx_strand_id
1 'polypeptide(L)'
;MTKPEDILTQGRSHNEWLKKDVTDSLLHQLYDIMKWGPTSANCSPARIVFIKTTEAKKRLIEHVIESNVEKTLSAPVTAIIAYDKKFYDHIPKLFPHNPDAKDWFSGSEEFAEKTAFRNSSLQGAYFIIAARLLGLDCGPMSGFDNEG
;
A
#
# COMPACT_ATOMS: atom_id res chain seq x y z
N MET A 1 -16.72 17.69 13.10
CA MET A 1 -15.87 17.43 11.91
C MET A 1 -14.45 17.24 12.41
N THR A 2 -13.83 16.14 12.05
CA THR A 2 -12.41 15.86 12.35
C THR A 2 -11.57 16.91 11.61
N LYS A 3 -10.62 17.51 12.28
CA LYS A 3 -9.71 18.48 11.63
C LYS A 3 -8.73 17.72 10.74
N PRO A 4 -8.25 18.31 9.64
CA PRO A 4 -7.28 17.63 8.75
C PRO A 4 -6.02 17.12 9.48
N GLU A 5 -5.51 17.87 10.45
CA GLU A 5 -4.35 17.48 11.26
C GLU A 5 -4.61 16.24 12.14
N ASP A 6 -5.87 15.95 12.49
CA ASP A 6 -6.22 14.79 13.34
C ASP A 6 -5.88 13.46 12.68
N ILE A 7 -5.81 13.40 11.35
CA ILE A 7 -5.41 12.22 10.58
C ILE A 7 -4.04 11.69 11.03
N LEU A 8 -3.12 12.59 11.36
CA LEU A 8 -1.78 12.23 11.84
C LEU A 8 -1.68 12.33 13.36
N THR A 9 -2.24 13.39 13.96
CA THR A 9 -2.06 13.66 15.40
C THR A 9 -2.88 12.73 16.29
N GLN A 10 -4.05 12.28 15.83
CA GLN A 10 -4.94 11.36 16.55
C GLN A 10 -4.86 9.91 16.07
N GLY A 11 -4.34 9.69 14.85
CA GLY A 11 -4.20 8.35 14.29
C GLY A 11 -3.22 7.49 15.09
N ARG A 12 -3.54 6.21 15.28
CA ARG A 12 -2.69 5.20 15.96
C ARG A 12 -2.61 3.95 15.13
N SER A 13 -1.58 3.13 15.37
CA SER A 13 -1.51 1.77 14.85
C SER A 13 -2.34 0.85 15.74
N HIS A 14 -3.29 0.14 15.13
CA HIS A 14 -4.22 -0.73 15.85
C HIS A 14 -3.84 -2.20 15.67
N ASN A 15 -4.18 -3.02 16.67
CA ASN A 15 -3.98 -4.47 16.67
C ASN A 15 -5.29 -5.24 16.84
N GLU A 16 -6.38 -4.54 17.14
CA GLU A 16 -7.72 -5.08 17.33
C GLU A 16 -8.69 -4.36 16.38
N TRP A 17 -9.72 -5.07 15.94
CA TRP A 17 -10.62 -4.59 14.91
C TRP A 17 -12.07 -4.76 15.27
N LEU A 18 -12.88 -3.80 14.85
CA LEU A 18 -14.33 -3.93 14.90
C LEU A 18 -14.78 -4.99 13.88
N LYS A 19 -15.80 -5.76 14.23
CA LYS A 19 -16.49 -6.67 13.29
C LYS A 19 -17.38 -5.87 12.33
N LYS A 20 -16.75 -5.08 11.46
CA LYS A 20 -17.41 -4.24 10.48
C LYS A 20 -16.81 -4.52 9.11
N ASP A 21 -17.67 -4.77 8.13
CA ASP A 21 -17.21 -5.03 6.76
C ASP A 21 -16.55 -3.79 6.14
N VAL A 22 -15.50 -4.05 5.35
CA VAL A 22 -14.86 -3.06 4.48
C VAL A 22 -15.20 -3.47 3.05
N THR A 23 -16.09 -2.72 2.42
CA THR A 23 -16.61 -3.02 1.09
C THR A 23 -15.57 -2.77 0.00
N ASP A 24 -15.69 -3.46 -1.14
CA ASP A 24 -14.82 -3.24 -2.29
C ASP A 24 -14.94 -1.81 -2.83
N SER A 25 -16.15 -1.23 -2.76
CA SER A 25 -16.37 0.19 -3.11
C SER A 25 -15.53 1.13 -2.24
N LEU A 26 -15.41 0.86 -0.95
CA LEU A 26 -14.58 1.67 -0.04
C LEU A 26 -13.09 1.50 -0.35
N LEU A 27 -12.65 0.29 -0.71
CA LEU A 27 -11.27 0.02 -1.15
C LEU A 27 -10.94 0.73 -2.46
N HIS A 28 -11.88 0.80 -3.41
CA HIS A 28 -11.72 1.59 -4.64
C HIS A 28 -11.62 3.07 -4.34
N GLN A 29 -12.48 3.62 -3.46
CA GLN A 29 -12.39 5.02 -3.03
C GLN A 29 -11.04 5.34 -2.37
N LEU A 30 -10.51 4.42 -1.53
CA LEU A 30 -9.21 4.55 -0.92
C LEU A 30 -8.12 4.68 -2.00
N TYR A 31 -8.15 3.78 -3.00
CA TYR A 31 -7.21 3.83 -4.11
C TYR A 31 -7.33 5.13 -4.91
N ASP A 32 -8.55 5.57 -5.17
CA ASP A 32 -8.82 6.81 -5.92
C ASP A 32 -8.29 8.07 -5.22
N ILE A 33 -8.18 8.06 -3.90
CA ILE A 33 -7.55 9.13 -3.13
C ILE A 33 -6.02 8.98 -3.15
N MET A 34 -5.51 7.81 -2.78
CA MET A 34 -4.06 7.62 -2.60
C MET A 34 -3.25 7.74 -3.89
N LYS A 35 -3.83 7.38 -5.04
CA LYS A 35 -3.15 7.41 -6.35
C LYS A 35 -2.65 8.80 -6.77
N TRP A 36 -3.19 9.87 -6.18
CA TRP A 36 -2.77 11.25 -6.44
C TRP A 36 -1.55 11.69 -5.63
N GLY A 37 -1.09 10.87 -4.69
CA GLY A 37 0.14 11.15 -3.95
C GLY A 37 1.36 11.16 -4.89
N PRO A 38 2.25 12.17 -4.78
CA PRO A 38 3.37 12.34 -5.70
C PRO A 38 4.40 11.20 -5.57
N THR A 39 4.95 10.80 -6.73
CA THR A 39 6.10 9.89 -6.85
C THR A 39 7.09 10.42 -7.88
N SER A 40 8.34 9.94 -7.88
CA SER A 40 9.37 10.32 -8.85
C SER A 40 8.88 10.07 -10.27
N ALA A 41 8.86 11.12 -11.13
CA ALA A 41 8.35 11.02 -12.50
C ALA A 41 6.96 10.34 -12.58
N ASN A 42 6.13 10.51 -11.57
CA ASN A 42 4.80 9.87 -11.44
C ASN A 42 4.86 8.34 -11.65
N CYS A 43 5.94 7.69 -11.23
CA CYS A 43 6.22 6.29 -11.57
C CYS A 43 5.30 5.27 -10.87
N SER A 44 4.64 5.67 -9.78
CA SER A 44 3.59 4.89 -9.08
C SER A 44 3.84 3.37 -9.03
N PRO A 45 4.95 2.90 -8.44
CA PRO A 45 5.35 1.49 -8.50
C PRO A 45 4.53 0.57 -7.61
N ALA A 46 3.78 1.07 -6.62
CA ALA A 46 3.06 0.22 -5.69
C ALA A 46 2.04 -0.67 -6.40
N ARG A 47 1.94 -1.91 -5.92
CA ARG A 47 0.90 -2.88 -6.25
C ARG A 47 0.24 -3.32 -4.95
N ILE A 48 -1.07 -3.20 -4.88
CA ILE A 48 -1.82 -3.45 -3.64
C ILE A 48 -2.68 -4.69 -3.84
N VAL A 49 -2.52 -5.67 -2.95
CA VAL A 49 -3.33 -6.88 -2.94
C VAL A 49 -4.18 -6.88 -1.67
N PHE A 50 -5.50 -6.90 -1.82
CA PHE A 50 -6.42 -6.95 -0.70
C PHE A 50 -6.80 -8.40 -0.37
N ILE A 51 -6.55 -8.80 0.87
CA ILE A 51 -6.83 -10.12 1.41
C ILE A 51 -8.04 -10.02 2.33
N LYS A 52 -9.17 -10.63 1.92
CA LYS A 52 -10.45 -10.55 2.64
C LYS A 52 -10.96 -11.93 3.10
N THR A 53 -10.76 -12.98 2.30
CA THR A 53 -11.31 -14.29 2.61
C THR A 53 -10.51 -15.01 3.68
N THR A 54 -11.18 -15.86 4.45
CA THR A 54 -10.54 -16.68 5.49
C THR A 54 -9.46 -17.58 4.90
N GLU A 55 -9.69 -18.14 3.71
CA GLU A 55 -8.73 -19.00 3.01
C GLU A 55 -7.48 -18.24 2.60
N ALA A 56 -7.63 -17.04 2.03
CA ALA A 56 -6.49 -16.21 1.66
C ALA A 56 -5.70 -15.74 2.89
N LYS A 57 -6.38 -15.41 3.99
CA LYS A 57 -5.71 -15.05 5.26
C LYS A 57 -4.94 -16.22 5.86
N LYS A 58 -5.49 -17.44 5.81
CA LYS A 58 -4.79 -18.65 6.27
C LYS A 58 -3.49 -18.88 5.50
N ARG A 59 -3.46 -18.61 4.21
CA ARG A 59 -2.23 -18.67 3.42
C ARG A 59 -1.26 -17.57 3.83
N LEU A 60 -1.74 -16.34 4.03
CA LEU A 60 -0.90 -15.21 4.39
C LEU A 60 -0.22 -15.38 5.75
N ILE A 61 -0.91 -15.94 6.75
CA ILE A 61 -0.35 -16.08 8.11
C ILE A 61 0.83 -17.07 8.19
N GLU A 62 1.00 -17.94 7.19
CA GLU A 62 2.17 -18.83 7.11
C GLU A 62 3.47 -18.04 6.90
N HIS A 63 3.37 -16.79 6.42
CA HIS A 63 4.47 -15.90 6.10
C HIS A 63 4.60 -14.70 7.06
N VAL A 64 3.77 -14.59 8.10
CA VAL A 64 3.88 -13.51 9.09
C VAL A 64 4.41 -14.04 10.42
N ILE A 65 5.13 -13.20 11.16
CA ILE A 65 5.60 -13.56 12.50
C ILE A 65 4.41 -13.78 13.43
N GLU A 66 4.59 -14.64 14.45
CA GLU A 66 3.53 -15.07 15.38
C GLU A 66 2.73 -13.90 15.97
N SER A 67 3.40 -12.82 16.39
CA SER A 67 2.74 -11.64 16.97
C SER A 67 1.82 -10.88 16.01
N ASN A 68 1.89 -11.17 14.71
CA ASN A 68 1.05 -10.55 13.67
C ASN A 68 -0.12 -11.45 13.23
N VAL A 69 -0.13 -12.73 13.60
CA VAL A 69 -1.12 -13.71 13.12
C VAL A 69 -2.54 -13.32 13.52
N GLU A 70 -2.79 -13.09 14.80
CA GLU A 70 -4.14 -12.84 15.31
C GLU A 70 -4.74 -11.56 14.71
N LYS A 71 -3.99 -10.47 14.65
CA LYS A 71 -4.47 -9.23 14.05
C LYS A 71 -4.71 -9.33 12.55
N THR A 72 -3.93 -10.17 11.84
CA THR A 72 -4.15 -10.45 10.42
C THR A 72 -5.44 -11.24 10.20
N LEU A 73 -5.69 -12.26 11.01
CA LEU A 73 -6.90 -13.09 10.93
C LEU A 73 -8.16 -12.30 11.28
N SER A 74 -8.09 -11.47 12.32
CA SER A 74 -9.25 -10.71 12.84
C SER A 74 -9.58 -9.45 12.02
N ALA A 75 -8.61 -8.87 11.30
CA ALA A 75 -8.86 -7.69 10.47
C ALA A 75 -9.89 -7.99 9.37
N PRO A 76 -10.85 -7.10 9.06
CA PRO A 76 -11.77 -7.30 7.94
C PRO A 76 -11.04 -7.40 6.60
N VAL A 77 -9.95 -6.64 6.43
CA VAL A 77 -9.09 -6.65 5.23
C VAL A 77 -7.63 -6.52 5.65
N THR A 78 -6.76 -7.28 5.01
CA THR A 78 -5.32 -7.05 5.04
C THR A 78 -4.86 -6.60 3.66
N ALA A 79 -4.06 -5.54 3.58
CA ALA A 79 -3.48 -5.05 2.35
C ALA A 79 -1.99 -5.38 2.30
N ILE A 80 -1.56 -6.10 1.25
CA ILE A 80 -0.14 -6.28 0.95
C ILE A 80 0.28 -5.13 0.05
N ILE A 81 1.30 -4.39 0.46
CA ILE A 81 1.89 -3.32 -0.35
C ILE A 81 3.17 -3.86 -0.99
N ALA A 82 3.06 -4.28 -2.23
CA ALA A 82 4.16 -4.73 -3.05
C ALA A 82 4.63 -3.62 -4.01
N TYR A 83 5.71 -3.85 -4.74
CA TYR A 83 6.18 -2.93 -5.77
C TYR A 83 6.55 -3.66 -7.06
N ASP A 84 6.36 -2.96 -8.16
CA ASP A 84 6.70 -3.41 -9.50
C ASP A 84 8.12 -2.95 -9.84
N LYS A 85 9.04 -3.90 -10.05
CA LYS A 85 10.43 -3.61 -10.43
C LYS A 85 10.55 -3.04 -11.85
N LYS A 86 9.53 -3.27 -12.71
CA LYS A 86 9.45 -2.76 -14.08
C LYS A 86 8.47 -1.60 -14.22
N PHE A 87 8.22 -0.86 -13.15
CA PHE A 87 7.32 0.30 -13.14
C PHE A 87 7.60 1.28 -14.29
N TYR A 88 8.84 1.37 -14.75
CA TYR A 88 9.26 2.27 -15.82
C TYR A 88 8.58 1.97 -17.17
N ASP A 89 8.04 0.78 -17.37
CA ASP A 89 7.25 0.45 -18.55
C ASP A 89 5.95 1.25 -18.64
N HIS A 90 5.48 1.77 -17.51
CA HIS A 90 4.28 2.61 -17.44
C HIS A 90 4.57 4.12 -17.53
N ILE A 91 5.83 4.56 -17.47
CA ILE A 91 6.23 5.97 -17.51
C ILE A 91 5.66 6.70 -18.74
N PRO A 92 5.69 6.14 -19.97
CA PRO A 92 5.14 6.85 -21.13
C PRO A 92 3.66 7.23 -20.98
N LYS A 93 2.89 6.46 -20.21
CA LYS A 93 1.49 6.73 -19.89
C LYS A 93 1.34 7.66 -18.69
N LEU A 94 2.14 7.44 -17.63
CA LEU A 94 2.00 8.14 -16.36
C LEU A 94 2.70 9.50 -16.33
N PHE A 95 3.69 9.69 -17.21
CA PHE A 95 4.48 10.91 -17.33
C PHE A 95 4.58 11.34 -18.80
N PRO A 96 3.43 11.64 -19.47
CA PRO A 96 3.34 11.78 -20.94
C PRO A 96 4.08 12.99 -21.49
N HIS A 97 4.38 14.00 -20.67
CA HIS A 97 5.16 15.17 -21.11
C HIS A 97 6.66 14.87 -21.27
N ASN A 98 7.16 13.74 -20.76
CA ASN A 98 8.50 13.24 -21.01
C ASN A 98 8.51 11.70 -20.99
N PRO A 99 8.05 11.04 -22.05
CA PRO A 99 7.96 9.58 -22.14
C PRO A 99 9.33 8.89 -22.07
N ASP A 100 10.40 9.59 -22.51
CA ASP A 100 11.78 9.09 -22.49
C ASP A 100 12.36 9.02 -21.05
N ALA A 101 11.66 9.59 -20.08
CA ALA A 101 12.03 9.40 -18.67
C ALA A 101 12.02 7.92 -18.22
N LYS A 102 11.40 7.02 -18.99
CA LYS A 102 11.57 5.57 -18.85
C LYS A 102 13.05 5.18 -18.81
N ASP A 103 13.88 5.76 -19.65
CA ASP A 103 15.28 5.40 -19.80
C ASP A 103 16.13 5.81 -18.59
N TRP A 104 15.64 6.73 -17.75
CA TRP A 104 16.30 7.09 -16.50
C TRP A 104 16.38 5.90 -15.52
N PHE A 105 15.47 4.94 -15.64
CA PHE A 105 15.32 3.83 -14.72
C PHE A 105 15.67 2.47 -15.35
N SER A 106 15.42 2.29 -16.65
CA SER A 106 15.57 1.00 -17.33
C SER A 106 17.03 0.55 -17.51
N GLY A 107 17.99 1.48 -17.40
CA GLY A 107 19.42 1.20 -17.59
C GLY A 107 20.11 0.47 -16.43
N SER A 108 19.49 0.38 -15.26
CA SER A 108 20.03 -0.29 -14.08
C SER A 108 18.92 -0.93 -13.24
N GLU A 109 18.96 -2.25 -13.14
CA GLU A 109 18.00 -3.03 -12.35
C GLU A 109 18.04 -2.64 -10.86
N GLU A 110 19.26 -2.49 -10.30
CA GLU A 110 19.44 -2.05 -8.91
C GLU A 110 18.84 -0.66 -8.65
N PHE A 111 19.07 0.29 -9.57
CA PHE A 111 18.51 1.63 -9.44
C PHE A 111 16.98 1.64 -9.58
N ALA A 112 16.45 0.84 -10.50
CA ALA A 112 15.01 0.67 -10.68
C ALA A 112 14.37 0.08 -9.41
N GLU A 113 14.93 -1.00 -8.86
CA GLU A 113 14.43 -1.62 -7.64
C GLU A 113 14.46 -0.67 -6.44
N LYS A 114 15.57 0.03 -6.22
CA LYS A 114 15.70 1.04 -5.16
C LYS A 114 14.68 2.18 -5.32
N THR A 115 14.41 2.59 -6.55
CA THR A 115 13.40 3.61 -6.86
C THR A 115 11.99 3.08 -6.61
N ALA A 116 11.71 1.84 -7.03
CA ALA A 116 10.43 1.19 -6.80
C ALA A 116 10.15 1.07 -5.31
N PHE A 117 11.09 0.54 -4.53
CA PHE A 117 10.96 0.42 -3.07
C PHE A 117 10.69 1.76 -2.39
N ARG A 118 11.49 2.79 -2.71
CA ARG A 118 11.35 4.14 -2.14
C ARG A 118 9.97 4.75 -2.43
N ASN A 119 9.53 4.66 -3.67
CA ASN A 119 8.27 5.28 -4.08
C ASN A 119 7.04 4.47 -3.66
N SER A 120 7.14 3.14 -3.58
CA SER A 120 6.06 2.32 -3.01
C SER A 120 5.91 2.56 -1.50
N SER A 121 6.99 2.85 -0.78
CA SER A 121 6.92 3.24 0.63
C SER A 121 6.18 4.58 0.82
N LEU A 122 6.39 5.56 -0.07
CA LEU A 122 5.59 6.79 -0.11
C LEU A 122 4.11 6.47 -0.36
N GLN A 123 3.82 5.62 -1.35
CA GLN A 123 2.45 5.22 -1.65
C GLN A 123 1.79 4.43 -0.50
N GLY A 124 2.56 3.65 0.26
CA GLY A 124 2.09 3.02 1.49
C GLY A 124 1.69 4.05 2.56
N ALA A 125 2.43 5.15 2.68
CA ALA A 125 2.05 6.25 3.57
C ALA A 125 0.78 6.97 3.07
N TYR A 126 0.65 7.21 1.77
CA TYR A 126 -0.58 7.76 1.18
C TYR A 126 -1.77 6.83 1.38
N PHE A 127 -1.56 5.51 1.31
CA PHE A 127 -2.58 4.52 1.62
C PHE A 127 -3.10 4.67 3.05
N ILE A 128 -2.22 4.77 4.05
CA ILE A 128 -2.60 4.95 5.45
C ILE A 128 -3.39 6.26 5.64
N ILE A 129 -2.93 7.35 5.03
CA ILE A 129 -3.61 8.65 5.10
C ILE A 129 -5.00 8.56 4.46
N ALA A 130 -5.11 7.98 3.26
CA ALA A 130 -6.37 7.81 2.55
C ALA A 130 -7.36 6.93 3.33
N ALA A 131 -6.88 5.83 3.96
CA ALA A 131 -7.71 4.99 4.81
C ALA A 131 -8.30 5.78 5.97
N ARG A 132 -7.49 6.56 6.68
CA ARG A 132 -7.94 7.41 7.79
C ARG A 132 -8.91 8.51 7.36
N LEU A 133 -8.70 9.10 6.18
CA LEU A 133 -9.65 10.07 5.58
C LEU A 133 -11.03 9.47 5.35
N LEU A 134 -11.09 8.17 5.07
CA LEU A 134 -12.31 7.40 4.87
C LEU A 134 -12.89 6.80 6.16
N GLY A 135 -12.29 7.12 7.33
CA GLY A 135 -12.73 6.61 8.63
C GLY A 135 -12.33 5.17 8.91
N LEU A 136 -11.31 4.68 8.23
CA LEU A 136 -10.67 3.39 8.52
C LEU A 136 -9.44 3.62 9.38
N ASP A 137 -9.13 2.65 10.25
CA ASP A 137 -7.88 2.60 10.98
C ASP A 137 -6.91 1.58 10.36
N CYS A 138 -5.62 1.74 10.62
CA CYS A 138 -4.57 0.88 10.09
C CYS A 138 -3.71 0.31 11.21
N GLY A 139 -3.23 -0.92 10.99
CA GLY A 139 -2.20 -1.56 11.80
C GLY A 139 -1.04 -2.01 10.91
N PRO A 140 -0.10 -1.11 10.56
CA PRO A 140 1.03 -1.46 9.71
C PRO A 140 1.89 -2.55 10.36
N MET A 141 2.39 -3.46 9.53
CA MET A 141 3.24 -4.57 9.93
C MET A 141 4.46 -4.64 9.00
N SER A 142 5.61 -4.99 9.58
CA SER A 142 6.84 -5.31 8.84
C SER A 142 7.43 -6.67 9.22
N GLY A 143 6.79 -7.36 10.18
CA GLY A 143 7.19 -8.70 10.63
C GLY A 143 6.55 -9.78 9.76
N PHE A 144 7.16 -10.06 8.60
CA PHE A 144 6.76 -11.12 7.68
C PHE A 144 7.98 -11.57 6.87
N ASP A 145 7.87 -12.77 6.29
CA ASP A 145 8.86 -13.33 5.37
C ASP A 145 8.56 -12.86 3.93
N ASN A 146 9.54 -12.20 3.32
CA ASN A 146 9.43 -11.71 1.94
C ASN A 146 9.72 -12.79 0.90
N GLU A 147 10.35 -13.90 1.30
CA GLU A 147 10.77 -14.97 0.39
C GLU A 147 9.74 -16.12 0.36
N GLY A 148 8.79 -16.11 1.30
CA GLY A 148 7.77 -17.13 1.48
C GLY A 148 6.57 -17.10 0.52
#